data_69564a8bac33c1980badacee3aa5aff2
#
_entry.id   69564a8bac33c1980badacee3aa5aff2
#
_cell.length_a   1.000
_cell.length_b   1.000
_cell.length_c   1.000
_cell.angle_alpha   90.00
_cell.angle_beta   90.00
_cell.angle_gamma   90.00
#
_symmetry.space_group_name_H-M   'P 1'
#
loop_
_entity.id
_entity.type
_entity.pdbx_description
1 polymer ?
#
loop_
_entity_poly.entity_id
_entity_poly.type
_entity_poly.pdbx_seq_one_letter_code
_entity_poly.pdbx_strand_id
1 'polypeptide(L)'
;MAAYNSTSKKAEEFINDAKIKETLAFAAAHKDDLELMKEILNKGREYKGLSYAEAATLLECEDPDIIQQIFDLGKEIKEHFYGNRIVMFAPLYLSNYCVNGCVYCPYHGQNKTIPRKKLTPE
;
A
#
# COMPACT_ATOMS: atom_id res chain seq x y z
N MET A 1 -18.08 17.24 4.43
CA MET A 1 -17.29 15.99 4.45
C MET A 1 -17.13 15.57 5.89
N ALA A 2 -17.44 14.32 6.24
CA ALA A 2 -17.14 13.82 7.57
C ALA A 2 -15.62 13.89 7.78
N ALA A 3 -15.19 14.36 8.95
CA ALA A 3 -13.77 14.42 9.28
C ALA A 3 -13.22 12.97 9.38
N TYR A 4 -12.05 12.73 8.84
CA TYR A 4 -11.34 11.46 8.96
C TYR A 4 -11.14 11.11 10.44
N ASN A 5 -11.60 9.93 10.84
CA ASN A 5 -11.49 9.43 12.21
C ASN A 5 -10.83 8.04 12.23
N SER A 6 -9.52 8.01 12.42
CA SER A 6 -8.71 6.77 12.44
C SER A 6 -9.05 5.80 13.57
N THR A 7 -9.78 6.24 14.59
CA THR A 7 -10.16 5.40 15.74
C THR A 7 -11.58 4.85 15.63
N SER A 8 -12.33 5.25 14.61
CA SER A 8 -13.68 4.74 14.38
C SER A 8 -13.67 3.27 13.98
N LYS A 9 -14.75 2.57 14.32
CA LYS A 9 -15.04 1.21 13.86
C LYS A 9 -15.95 1.16 12.64
N LYS A 10 -16.40 2.33 12.15
CA LYS A 10 -17.26 2.45 10.97
C LYS A 10 -16.42 2.83 9.78
N ALA A 11 -16.49 2.02 8.73
CA ALA A 11 -15.68 2.20 7.52
C ALA A 11 -15.88 3.59 6.90
N GLU A 12 -17.10 4.10 6.88
CA GLU A 12 -17.46 5.38 6.29
C GLU A 12 -16.79 6.60 6.97
N GLU A 13 -16.29 6.42 8.19
CA GLU A 13 -15.64 7.49 8.95
C GLU A 13 -14.11 7.51 8.75
N PHE A 14 -13.51 6.42 8.28
CA PHE A 14 -12.07 6.35 8.00
C PHE A 14 -11.72 5.93 6.58
N ILE A 15 -12.68 5.46 5.77
CA ILE A 15 -12.52 5.21 4.34
C ILE A 15 -13.40 6.20 3.58
N ASN A 16 -12.79 7.10 2.83
CA ASN A 16 -13.51 8.05 2.00
C ASN A 16 -13.60 7.52 0.56
N ASP A 17 -14.63 6.73 0.26
CA ASP A 17 -14.86 6.12 -1.05
C ASP A 17 -14.98 7.16 -2.17
N ALA A 18 -15.62 8.30 -1.91
CA ALA A 18 -15.72 9.38 -2.90
C ALA A 18 -14.34 9.95 -3.25
N LYS A 19 -13.48 10.16 -2.25
CA LYS A 19 -12.12 10.65 -2.47
C LYS A 19 -11.24 9.64 -3.21
N ILE A 20 -11.41 8.35 -2.92
CA ILE A 20 -10.70 7.28 -3.64
C ILE A 20 -11.10 7.29 -5.12
N LYS A 21 -12.39 7.33 -5.42
CA LYS A 21 -12.92 7.37 -6.80
C LYS A 21 -12.47 8.62 -7.56
N GLU A 22 -12.51 9.79 -6.92
CA GLU A 22 -11.99 11.03 -7.48
C GLU A 22 -10.49 10.92 -7.82
N THR A 23 -9.70 10.34 -6.91
CA THR A 23 -8.26 10.14 -7.09
C THR A 23 -7.96 9.21 -8.26
N LEU A 24 -8.68 8.09 -8.37
CA LEU A 24 -8.53 7.14 -9.48
C LEU A 24 -8.98 7.75 -10.81
N ALA A 25 -10.07 8.50 -10.83
CA ALA A 25 -10.53 9.19 -12.03
C ALA A 25 -9.53 10.27 -12.50
N PHE A 26 -8.92 11.01 -11.56
CA PHE A 26 -7.84 11.94 -11.87
C PHE A 26 -6.64 11.22 -12.50
N ALA A 27 -6.18 10.13 -11.89
CA ALA A 27 -5.05 9.34 -12.40
C ALA A 27 -5.31 8.82 -13.81
N ALA A 28 -6.48 8.23 -14.06
CA ALA A 28 -6.86 7.73 -15.37
C ALA A 28 -6.92 8.83 -16.44
N ALA A 29 -7.35 10.05 -16.07
CA ALA A 29 -7.36 11.20 -16.98
C ALA A 29 -5.97 11.73 -17.32
N HIS A 30 -4.95 11.45 -16.50
CA HIS A 30 -3.57 11.93 -16.65
C HIS A 30 -2.57 10.80 -16.93
N LYS A 31 -3.03 9.62 -17.33
CA LYS A 31 -2.18 8.44 -17.54
C LYS A 31 -1.12 8.64 -18.64
N ASP A 32 -1.35 9.55 -19.59
CA ASP A 32 -0.43 9.87 -20.68
C ASP A 32 0.31 11.22 -20.47
N ASP A 33 0.14 11.84 -19.30
CA ASP A 33 0.78 13.11 -18.95
C ASP A 33 2.20 12.89 -18.39
N LEU A 34 3.15 12.71 -19.32
CA LEU A 34 4.54 12.42 -18.99
C LEU A 34 5.23 13.57 -18.23
N GLU A 35 4.82 14.83 -18.48
CA GLU A 35 5.41 15.97 -17.77
C GLU A 35 4.98 15.98 -16.31
N LEU A 36 3.70 15.78 -16.03
CA LEU A 36 3.19 15.59 -14.67
C LEU A 36 3.90 14.44 -13.95
N MET A 37 4.10 13.31 -14.63
CA MET A 37 4.80 12.16 -14.05
C MET A 37 6.25 12.49 -13.68
N LYS A 38 6.97 13.22 -14.53
CA LYS A 38 8.33 13.69 -14.24
C LYS A 38 8.37 14.64 -13.03
N GLU A 39 7.40 15.56 -12.94
CA GLU A 39 7.28 16.45 -11.78
C GLU A 39 7.06 15.65 -10.49
N ILE A 40 6.18 14.63 -10.52
CA ILE A 40 5.93 13.74 -9.38
C ILE A 40 7.20 12.97 -8.99
N LEU A 41 7.95 12.44 -9.96
CA LEU A 41 9.22 11.76 -9.70
C LEU A 41 10.26 12.70 -9.08
N ASN A 42 10.36 13.94 -9.56
CA ASN A 42 11.25 14.94 -8.97
C ASN A 42 10.87 15.27 -7.52
N LYS A 43 9.56 15.40 -7.24
CA LYS A 43 9.08 15.55 -5.86
C LYS A 43 9.40 14.32 -5.00
N GLY A 44 9.31 13.11 -5.57
CA GLY A 44 9.70 11.87 -4.88
C GLY A 44 11.15 11.87 -4.38
N ARG A 45 12.06 12.52 -5.13
CA ARG A 45 13.47 12.70 -4.73
C ARG A 45 13.68 13.61 -3.52
N GLU A 46 12.65 14.36 -3.11
CA GLU A 46 12.71 15.12 -1.86
C GLU A 46 12.54 14.24 -0.60
N TYR A 47 12.22 12.95 -0.77
CA TYR A 47 12.02 11.96 0.31
C TYR A 47 10.91 12.30 1.31
N LYS A 48 9.95 13.14 0.91
CA LYS A 48 8.83 13.59 1.75
C LYS A 48 7.53 12.81 1.51
N GLY A 49 7.57 11.85 0.58
CA GLY A 49 6.41 11.09 0.16
C GLY A 49 5.55 11.79 -0.90
N LEU A 50 4.56 11.07 -1.41
CA LEU A 50 3.63 11.52 -2.44
C LEU A 50 2.21 11.56 -1.89
N SER A 51 1.37 12.41 -2.46
CA SER A 51 -0.08 12.38 -2.21
C SER A 51 -0.72 11.15 -2.88
N TYR A 52 -1.96 10.85 -2.50
CA TYR A 52 -2.71 9.74 -3.11
C TYR A 52 -2.91 9.93 -4.63
N ALA A 53 -3.18 11.17 -5.07
CA ALA A 53 -3.35 11.46 -6.50
C ALA A 53 -2.04 11.26 -7.28
N GLU A 54 -0.92 11.75 -6.75
CA GLU A 54 0.40 11.57 -7.34
C GLU A 54 0.80 10.10 -7.43
N ALA A 55 0.60 9.35 -6.35
CA ALA A 55 0.87 7.92 -6.35
C ALA A 55 -0.03 7.16 -7.34
N ALA A 56 -1.32 7.47 -7.39
CA ALA A 56 -2.25 6.87 -8.34
C ALA A 56 -1.86 7.18 -9.79
N THR A 57 -1.42 8.41 -10.10
CA THR A 57 -0.96 8.79 -11.45
C THR A 57 0.25 7.96 -11.89
N LEU A 58 1.22 7.74 -11.00
CA LEU A 58 2.36 6.87 -11.32
C LEU A 58 1.96 5.40 -11.51
N LEU A 59 0.93 4.92 -10.80
CA LEU A 59 0.42 3.54 -10.95
C LEU A 59 -0.33 3.31 -12.26
N GLU A 60 -0.94 4.33 -12.84
CA GLU A 60 -1.63 4.27 -14.15
C GLU A 60 -0.65 4.43 -15.34
N CYS A 61 0.63 4.68 -15.08
CA CYS A 61 1.64 4.89 -16.12
C CYS A 61 1.90 3.60 -16.90
N GLU A 62 1.83 3.68 -18.22
CA GLU A 62 2.17 2.60 -19.16
C GLU A 62 3.46 2.90 -19.96
N ASP A 63 4.04 4.09 -19.83
CA ASP A 63 5.26 4.49 -20.53
C ASP A 63 6.48 3.77 -19.92
N PRO A 64 7.24 2.98 -20.72
CA PRO A 64 8.33 2.16 -20.19
C PRO A 64 9.50 2.99 -19.63
N ASP A 65 9.74 4.19 -20.16
CA ASP A 65 10.85 5.03 -19.71
C ASP A 65 10.51 5.67 -18.34
N ILE A 66 9.26 6.05 -18.15
CA ILE A 66 8.78 6.54 -16.85
C ILE A 66 8.75 5.41 -15.83
N ILE A 67 8.28 4.21 -16.20
CA ILE A 67 8.29 3.02 -15.33
C ILE A 67 9.72 2.71 -14.87
N GLN A 68 10.69 2.76 -15.78
CA GLN A 68 12.10 2.57 -15.41
C GLN A 68 12.58 3.62 -14.41
N GLN A 69 12.21 4.89 -14.61
CA GLN A 69 12.55 5.96 -13.67
C GLN A 69 11.89 5.78 -12.29
N ILE A 70 10.67 5.22 -12.23
CA ILE A 70 10.01 4.86 -10.96
C ILE A 70 10.84 3.81 -10.21
N PHE A 71 11.30 2.76 -10.90
CA PHE A 71 12.16 1.73 -10.28
C PHE A 71 13.51 2.29 -9.83
N ASP A 72 14.14 3.13 -10.64
CA ASP A 72 15.42 3.76 -10.31
C ASP A 72 15.28 4.67 -9.08
N LEU A 73 14.20 5.45 -9.01
CA LEU A 73 13.88 6.27 -7.84
C LEU A 73 13.59 5.41 -6.59
N GLY A 74 12.88 4.30 -6.74
CA GLY A 74 12.65 3.36 -5.65
C GLY A 74 13.96 2.79 -5.09
N LYS A 75 14.90 2.45 -5.97
CA LYS A 75 16.25 2.03 -5.59
C LYS A 75 17.01 3.15 -4.87
N GLU A 76 16.99 4.37 -5.39
CA GLU A 76 17.63 5.55 -4.79
C GLU A 76 17.09 5.80 -3.38
N ILE A 77 15.76 5.78 -3.19
CA ILE A 77 15.11 5.94 -1.89
C ILE A 77 15.56 4.84 -0.92
N LYS A 78 15.56 3.59 -1.37
CA LYS A 78 16.04 2.45 -0.57
C LYS A 78 17.49 2.63 -0.14
N GLU A 79 18.36 3.03 -1.06
CA GLU A 79 19.79 3.26 -0.77
C GLU A 79 20.00 4.44 0.18
N HIS A 80 19.20 5.49 0.04
CA HIS A 80 19.25 6.66 0.94
C HIS A 80 18.93 6.29 2.39
N PHE A 81 17.85 5.54 2.64
CA PHE A 81 17.40 5.21 4.00
C PHE A 81 18.06 3.97 4.60
N TYR A 82 18.38 2.98 3.79
CA TYR A 82 18.85 1.67 4.26
C TYR A 82 20.28 1.36 3.85
N GLY A 83 20.83 2.07 2.86
CA GLY A 83 22.14 1.74 2.28
C GLY A 83 22.19 0.29 1.79
N ASN A 84 23.24 -0.42 2.11
CA ASN A 84 23.42 -1.82 1.75
C ASN A 84 22.77 -2.81 2.74
N ARG A 85 22.01 -2.32 3.71
CA ARG A 85 21.36 -3.18 4.70
C ARG A 85 20.20 -3.95 4.08
N ILE A 86 20.09 -5.22 4.45
CA ILE A 86 18.93 -6.06 4.19
C ILE A 86 18.16 -6.18 5.51
N VAL A 87 16.86 -5.85 5.48
CA VAL A 87 15.99 -6.05 6.63
C VAL A 87 15.58 -7.51 6.66
N MET A 88 16.10 -8.25 7.65
CA MET A 88 15.67 -9.63 7.92
C MET A 88 14.59 -9.61 9.00
N PHE A 89 13.50 -10.32 8.76
CA PHE A 89 12.42 -10.45 9.74
C PHE A 89 11.79 -11.84 9.64
N ALA A 90 11.16 -12.26 10.73
CA ALA A 90 10.30 -13.43 10.75
C ALA A 90 8.94 -13.06 11.33
N PRO A 91 7.82 -13.49 10.73
CA PRO A 91 6.50 -13.27 11.31
C PRO A 91 6.35 -14.01 12.64
N LEU A 92 5.88 -13.33 13.68
CA LEU A 92 5.47 -13.97 14.93
C LEU A 92 3.95 -14.16 14.92
N TYR A 93 3.51 -15.38 14.74
CA TYR A 93 2.09 -15.72 14.78
C TYR A 93 1.61 -15.87 16.21
N LEU A 94 0.92 -14.86 16.73
CA LEU A 94 0.37 -14.88 18.08
C LEU A 94 -0.81 -15.83 18.22
N SER A 95 -1.55 -16.10 17.14
CA SER A 95 -2.70 -16.99 17.12
C SER A 95 -3.00 -17.43 15.68
N ASN A 96 -3.46 -18.67 15.51
CA ASN A 96 -4.00 -19.17 14.25
C ASN A 96 -5.52 -19.39 14.30
N TYR A 97 -6.20 -18.83 15.31
CA TYR A 97 -7.66 -18.78 15.34
C TYR A 97 -8.16 -17.74 14.35
N CYS A 98 -9.17 -18.10 13.54
CA CYS A 98 -9.78 -17.20 12.58
C CYS A 98 -11.28 -17.46 12.52
N VAL A 99 -12.08 -16.41 12.35
CA VAL A 99 -13.54 -16.47 12.20
C VAL A 99 -13.99 -16.42 10.73
N ASN A 100 -13.08 -16.03 9.82
CA ASN A 100 -13.38 -15.88 8.40
C ASN A 100 -13.45 -17.20 7.66
N GLY A 101 -14.09 -17.19 6.50
CA GLY A 101 -14.28 -18.37 5.63
C GLY A 101 -13.49 -18.29 4.31
N CYS A 102 -12.32 -17.67 4.27
CA CYS A 102 -11.52 -17.51 3.05
C CYS A 102 -11.17 -18.87 2.43
N VAL A 103 -11.58 -19.10 1.20
CA VAL A 103 -11.48 -20.41 0.54
C VAL A 103 -10.05 -20.90 0.29
N TYR A 104 -9.09 -19.99 0.16
CA TYR A 104 -7.68 -20.32 -0.09
C TYR A 104 -6.84 -20.44 1.20
N CYS A 105 -7.36 -19.99 2.34
CA CYS A 105 -6.57 -19.89 3.57
C CYS A 105 -6.77 -21.15 4.45
N PRO A 106 -5.71 -21.91 4.78
CA PRO A 106 -5.85 -23.09 5.65
C PRO A 106 -6.32 -22.76 7.07
N TYR A 107 -6.15 -21.49 7.50
CA TYR A 107 -6.58 -21.04 8.84
C TYR A 107 -8.03 -20.57 8.91
N HIS A 108 -8.84 -20.71 7.84
CA HIS A 108 -10.24 -20.30 7.88
C HIS A 108 -11.03 -21.04 8.98
N GLY A 109 -12.02 -20.36 9.57
CA GLY A 109 -12.73 -20.85 10.77
C GLY A 109 -13.41 -22.21 10.63
N GLN A 110 -13.79 -22.60 9.40
CA GLN A 110 -14.45 -23.87 9.11
C GLN A 110 -13.48 -25.05 9.01
N ASN A 111 -12.18 -24.81 8.81
CA ASN A 111 -11.19 -25.89 8.77
C ASN A 111 -10.96 -26.42 10.19
N LYS A 112 -11.37 -27.66 10.45
CA LYS A 112 -11.21 -28.37 11.72
C LYS A 112 -10.03 -29.33 11.73
N THR A 113 -9.29 -29.44 10.64
CA THR A 113 -8.20 -30.45 10.50
C THR A 113 -6.87 -29.95 11.05
N ILE A 114 -6.70 -28.65 11.22
CA ILE A 114 -5.45 -28.06 11.75
C ILE A 114 -5.56 -27.76 13.25
N PRO A 115 -4.49 -28.02 14.03
CA PRO A 115 -4.47 -27.66 15.44
C PRO A 115 -4.49 -26.14 15.60
N ARG A 116 -5.29 -25.65 16.55
CA ARG A 116 -5.40 -24.25 16.87
C ARG A 116 -4.55 -23.94 18.09
N LYS A 117 -3.79 -22.82 18.00
CA LYS A 117 -2.95 -22.35 19.10
C LYS A 117 -3.02 -20.84 19.19
N LYS A 118 -3.04 -20.35 20.43
CA LYS A 118 -2.83 -18.95 20.79
C LYS A 118 -1.69 -18.92 21.79
N LEU A 119 -0.72 -18.04 21.58
CA LEU A 119 0.38 -17.83 22.52
C LEU A 119 -0.12 -17.08 23.75
N THR A 120 0.44 -17.40 24.90
CA THR A 120 0.26 -16.64 26.13
C THR A 120 1.22 -15.44 26.16
N PRO A 121 0.96 -14.43 26.97
CA PRO A 121 1.85 -13.27 27.11
C PRO A 121 3.20 -13.56 27.79
N GLU A 122 3.39 -14.78 28.30
CA GLU A 122 4.61 -15.22 29.04
C GLU A 122 5.67 -15.75 28.06
#